data_215756a2947c4bb465b3f9391b8a07d8
#
_entry.id   215756a2947c4bb465b3f9391b8a07d8
#
_cell.length_a   1.000
_cell.length_b   1.000
_cell.length_c   1.000
_cell.angle_alpha   90.00
_cell.angle_beta   90.00
_cell.angle_gamma   90.00
#
_symmetry.space_group_name_H-M   'P 1'
#
loop_
_entity.id
_entity.type
_entity.pdbx_description
1 polymer ?
#
loop_
_entity_poly.entity_id
_entity_poly.type
_entity_poly.pdbx_seq_one_letter_code
_entity_poly.pdbx_strand_id
1 'polypeptide(L)'
;YGMVGGQVVDVESESRDIDLDRLNFIHLNKTAAIIVACMKAGAYLAGADDSKVEKLEAFGRNLGLAFQIADDILDIEGDEKLLGKHIGSDIENDKATYPHILGMERSKEISRDLIAQAKKNIEDFEGKDFLIGLADYVISRNK
;
A
#
# COMPACT_ATOMS: atom_id res chain seq x y z
N TYR A 1 -0.92 -8.24 -16.30
CA TYR A 1 -0.28 -7.38 -15.28
C TYR A 1 -0.43 -8.08 -13.92
N GLY A 2 -0.51 -7.37 -12.80
CA GLY A 2 -0.54 -7.95 -11.46
C GLY A 2 0.87 -8.06 -10.86
N MET A 3 1.05 -8.85 -9.79
CA MET A 3 2.27 -8.88 -8.97
C MET A 3 3.55 -9.08 -9.81
N VAL A 4 3.56 -10.04 -10.71
CA VAL A 4 4.74 -10.31 -11.57
C VAL A 4 5.07 -9.13 -12.46
N GLY A 5 4.06 -8.50 -13.09
CA GLY A 5 4.26 -7.31 -13.92
C GLY A 5 4.77 -6.11 -13.12
N GLY A 6 4.24 -5.93 -11.90
CA GLY A 6 4.74 -4.90 -10.97
C GLY A 6 6.20 -5.14 -10.57
N GLN A 7 6.56 -6.38 -10.28
CA GLN A 7 7.94 -6.75 -9.93
C GLN A 7 8.92 -6.56 -11.10
N VAL A 8 8.51 -6.90 -12.32
CA VAL A 8 9.35 -6.67 -13.51
C VAL A 8 9.66 -5.18 -13.69
N VAL A 9 8.61 -4.33 -13.61
CA VAL A 9 8.79 -2.88 -13.74
C VAL A 9 9.60 -2.30 -12.58
N ASP A 10 9.48 -2.83 -11.37
CA ASP A 10 10.29 -2.46 -10.20
C ASP A 10 11.79 -2.70 -10.49
N VAL A 11 12.15 -3.91 -10.88
CA VAL A 11 13.54 -4.27 -11.24
C VAL A 11 14.07 -3.43 -12.41
N GLU A 12 13.26 -3.23 -13.45
CA GLU A 12 13.65 -2.38 -14.58
C GLU A 12 13.83 -0.90 -14.22
N SER A 13 13.29 -0.48 -13.07
CA SER A 13 13.34 0.89 -12.57
C SER A 13 14.48 1.14 -11.59
N GLU A 14 15.20 0.10 -11.17
CA GLU A 14 16.37 0.24 -10.30
C GLU A 14 17.44 1.14 -10.94
N SER A 15 18.01 2.04 -10.14
CA SER A 15 18.99 3.04 -10.59
C SER A 15 18.51 3.95 -11.73
N ARG A 16 17.19 4.17 -11.83
CA ARG A 16 16.59 5.10 -12.80
C ARG A 16 15.76 6.13 -12.09
N ASP A 17 15.79 7.34 -12.60
CA ASP A 17 14.84 8.38 -12.21
C ASP A 17 13.48 8.06 -12.82
N ILE A 18 12.48 7.84 -11.98
CA ILE A 18 11.11 7.53 -12.41
C ILE A 18 10.13 8.55 -11.83
N ASP A 19 9.05 8.78 -12.56
CA ASP A 19 7.96 9.64 -12.11
C ASP A 19 6.99 8.93 -11.15
N LEU A 20 6.09 9.71 -10.57
CA LEU A 20 5.09 9.23 -9.64
C LEU A 20 4.13 8.20 -10.27
N ASP A 21 3.82 8.34 -11.56
CA ASP A 21 2.90 7.42 -12.25
C ASP A 21 3.52 6.03 -12.37
N ARG A 22 4.81 5.96 -12.69
CA ARG A 22 5.54 4.69 -12.72
C ARG A 22 5.69 4.07 -11.33
N LEU A 23 5.98 4.88 -10.30
CA LEU A 23 6.03 4.41 -8.91
C LEU A 23 4.67 3.87 -8.46
N ASN A 24 3.58 4.59 -8.76
CA ASN A 24 2.22 4.12 -8.51
C ASN A 24 1.91 2.81 -9.22
N PHE A 25 2.33 2.66 -10.47
CA PHE A 25 2.16 1.41 -11.21
C PHE A 25 2.85 0.25 -10.48
N ILE A 26 4.09 0.44 -10.02
CA ILE A 26 4.85 -0.57 -9.26
C ILE A 26 4.08 -0.94 -7.99
N HIS A 27 3.74 0.02 -7.14
CA HIS A 27 3.07 -0.21 -5.87
C HIS A 27 1.71 -0.90 -6.01
N LEU A 28 0.91 -0.45 -6.99
CA LEU A 28 -0.42 -1.00 -7.24
C LEU A 28 -0.36 -2.44 -7.78
N ASN A 29 0.59 -2.74 -8.64
CA ASN A 29 0.68 -4.07 -9.25
C ASN A 29 1.50 -5.05 -8.41
N LYS A 30 2.66 -4.64 -7.88
CA LYS A 30 3.54 -5.52 -7.11
C LYS A 30 2.89 -5.96 -5.79
N THR A 31 2.27 -5.04 -5.06
CA THR A 31 1.76 -5.29 -3.70
C THR A 31 0.25 -5.21 -3.60
N ALA A 32 -0.37 -4.08 -4.00
CA ALA A 32 -1.81 -3.90 -3.82
C ALA A 32 -2.63 -4.95 -4.59
N ALA A 33 -2.16 -5.43 -5.74
CA ALA A 33 -2.85 -6.47 -6.52
C ALA A 33 -3.06 -7.77 -5.72
N ILE A 34 -2.11 -8.16 -4.86
CA ILE A 34 -2.26 -9.35 -4.01
C ILE A 34 -3.32 -9.11 -2.94
N ILE A 35 -3.31 -7.95 -2.29
CA ILE A 35 -4.30 -7.58 -1.28
C ILE A 35 -5.69 -7.55 -1.90
N VAL A 36 -5.83 -6.93 -3.08
CA VAL A 36 -7.08 -6.91 -3.85
C VAL A 36 -7.55 -8.33 -4.17
N ALA A 37 -6.67 -9.21 -4.63
CA ALA A 37 -7.01 -10.59 -4.94
C ALA A 37 -7.54 -11.34 -3.70
N CYS A 38 -6.93 -11.14 -2.53
CA CYS A 38 -7.39 -11.72 -1.27
C CYS A 38 -8.78 -11.18 -0.87
N MET A 39 -9.01 -9.86 -0.98
CA MET A 39 -10.30 -9.24 -0.68
C MET A 39 -11.40 -9.78 -1.59
N LYS A 40 -11.15 -9.84 -2.90
CA LYS A 40 -12.11 -10.38 -3.88
C LYS A 40 -12.38 -11.87 -3.66
N ALA A 41 -11.35 -12.65 -3.41
CA ALA A 41 -11.52 -14.10 -3.15
C ALA A 41 -12.39 -14.33 -1.90
N GLY A 42 -12.13 -13.60 -0.81
CA GLY A 42 -12.97 -13.68 0.38
C GLY A 42 -14.42 -13.26 0.13
N ALA A 43 -14.63 -12.18 -0.62
CA ALA A 43 -15.95 -11.69 -0.98
C ALA A 43 -16.74 -12.72 -1.79
N TYR A 44 -16.13 -13.28 -2.85
CA TYR A 44 -16.78 -14.31 -3.68
C TYR A 44 -17.10 -15.58 -2.89
N LEU A 45 -16.18 -16.04 -2.05
CA LEU A 45 -16.41 -17.22 -1.21
C LEU A 45 -17.54 -17.01 -0.18
N ALA A 46 -17.72 -15.78 0.27
CA ALA A 46 -18.82 -15.39 1.17
C ALA A 46 -20.15 -15.14 0.42
N GLY A 47 -20.19 -15.27 -0.90
CA GLY A 47 -21.40 -15.02 -1.70
C GLY A 47 -21.79 -13.53 -1.75
N ALA A 48 -20.81 -12.62 -1.65
CA ALA A 48 -21.07 -11.20 -1.75
C ALA A 48 -21.55 -10.80 -3.15
N ASP A 49 -22.45 -9.83 -3.21
CA ASP A 49 -22.87 -9.22 -4.47
C ASP A 49 -21.75 -8.36 -5.10
N ASP A 50 -21.89 -8.03 -6.38
CA ASP A 50 -20.87 -7.29 -7.13
C ASP A 50 -20.53 -5.93 -6.50
N SER A 51 -21.52 -5.24 -5.92
CA SER A 51 -21.30 -3.94 -5.25
C SER A 51 -20.38 -4.07 -4.03
N LYS A 52 -20.55 -5.15 -3.24
CA LYS A 52 -19.67 -5.43 -2.11
C LYS A 52 -18.27 -5.85 -2.57
N VAL A 53 -18.18 -6.62 -3.66
CA VAL A 53 -16.89 -7.00 -4.26
C VAL A 53 -16.14 -5.77 -4.72
N GLU A 54 -16.78 -4.80 -5.40
CA GLU A 54 -16.18 -3.54 -5.83
C GLU A 54 -15.69 -2.69 -4.65
N LYS A 55 -16.47 -2.60 -3.57
CA LYS A 55 -16.08 -1.88 -2.35
C LYS A 55 -14.85 -2.51 -1.68
N LEU A 56 -14.79 -3.84 -1.59
CA LEU A 56 -13.65 -4.55 -1.03
C LEU A 56 -12.41 -4.48 -1.95
N GLU A 57 -12.60 -4.45 -3.27
CA GLU A 57 -11.53 -4.18 -4.23
C GLU A 57 -10.94 -2.78 -4.00
N ALA A 58 -11.80 -1.75 -3.89
CA ALA A 58 -11.38 -0.38 -3.61
C ALA A 58 -10.69 -0.25 -2.26
N PHE A 59 -11.19 -0.92 -1.21
CA PHE A 59 -10.53 -1.03 0.08
C PHE A 59 -9.12 -1.61 -0.07
N GLY A 60 -8.99 -2.77 -0.71
CA GLY A 60 -7.71 -3.45 -0.88
C GLY A 60 -6.70 -2.64 -1.68
N ARG A 61 -7.15 -1.91 -2.70
CA ARG A 61 -6.33 -1.02 -3.51
C ARG A 61 -5.75 0.14 -2.69
N ASN A 62 -6.62 0.84 -1.95
CA ASN A 62 -6.22 1.96 -1.10
C ASN A 62 -5.31 1.51 0.04
N LEU A 63 -5.65 0.40 0.71
CA LEU A 63 -4.83 -0.19 1.76
C LEU A 63 -3.44 -0.59 1.26
N GLY A 64 -3.37 -1.24 0.09
CA GLY A 64 -2.12 -1.71 -0.49
C GLY A 64 -1.19 -0.57 -0.90
N LEU A 65 -1.75 0.50 -1.47
CA LEU A 65 -0.97 1.69 -1.81
C LEU A 65 -0.48 2.41 -0.54
N ALA A 66 -1.35 2.59 0.46
CA ALA A 66 -0.98 3.18 1.73
C ALA A 66 0.11 2.36 2.45
N PHE A 67 0.04 1.03 2.36
CA PHE A 67 1.04 0.12 2.92
C PHE A 67 2.42 0.37 2.30
N GLN A 68 2.51 0.52 0.98
CA GLN A 68 3.78 0.77 0.30
C GLN A 68 4.32 2.17 0.63
N ILE A 69 3.46 3.20 0.64
CA ILE A 69 3.89 4.54 1.05
C ILE A 69 4.39 4.55 2.50
N ALA A 70 3.72 3.82 3.39
CA ALA A 70 4.16 3.69 4.76
C ALA A 70 5.49 2.91 4.87
N ASP A 71 5.73 1.92 4.00
CA ASP A 71 7.01 1.21 3.94
C ASP A 71 8.16 2.12 3.48
N ASP A 72 7.92 2.93 2.43
CA ASP A 72 8.86 3.95 1.95
C ASP A 72 9.22 4.99 3.06
N ILE A 73 8.22 5.42 3.84
CA ILE A 73 8.42 6.34 4.98
C ILE A 73 9.27 5.67 6.06
N LEU A 74 8.97 4.41 6.36
CA LEU A 74 9.65 3.61 7.37
C LEU A 74 11.11 3.33 7.03
N ASP A 75 11.43 3.20 5.76
CA ASP A 75 12.81 3.02 5.33
C ASP A 75 13.69 4.26 5.66
N ILE A 76 13.06 5.42 5.88
CA ILE A 76 13.76 6.67 6.23
C ILE A 76 13.65 6.99 7.73
N GLU A 77 12.45 6.87 8.33
CA GLU A 77 12.18 7.32 9.70
C GLU A 77 12.05 6.17 10.71
N GLY A 78 12.14 4.92 10.27
CA GLY A 78 11.93 3.76 11.12
C GLY A 78 13.03 3.55 12.18
N ASP A 79 12.75 2.70 13.16
CA ASP A 79 13.74 2.18 14.10
C ASP A 79 14.09 0.73 13.74
N GLU A 80 15.34 0.47 13.36
CA GLU A 80 15.82 -0.85 12.96
C GLU A 80 15.53 -1.94 14.01
N LYS A 81 15.60 -1.58 15.29
CA LYS A 81 15.36 -2.52 16.39
C LYS A 81 13.89 -2.92 16.48
N LEU A 82 12.98 -1.99 16.18
CA LEU A 82 11.54 -2.24 16.20
C LEU A 82 11.07 -2.95 14.93
N LEU A 83 11.62 -2.56 13.78
CA LEU A 83 11.24 -3.10 12.47
C LEU A 83 11.88 -4.46 12.18
N GLY A 84 13.00 -4.78 12.82
CA GLY A 84 13.75 -6.01 12.56
C GLY A 84 14.36 -6.10 11.16
N LYS A 85 14.42 -4.96 10.44
CA LYS A 85 15.05 -4.83 9.11
C LYS A 85 15.99 -3.63 9.09
N HIS A 86 16.98 -3.66 8.20
CA HIS A 86 17.85 -2.52 7.92
C HIS A 86 17.03 -1.38 7.29
N ILE A 87 17.24 -0.14 7.76
CA ILE A 87 16.64 1.08 7.19
C ILE A 87 17.63 1.75 6.23
N GLY A 88 17.10 2.56 5.30
CA GLY A 88 17.93 3.23 4.28
C GLY A 88 18.26 2.34 3.07
N SER A 89 17.69 1.13 3.01
CA SER A 89 17.94 0.20 1.90
C SER A 89 17.49 0.76 0.56
N ASP A 90 16.43 1.54 0.53
CA ASP A 90 15.92 2.16 -0.70
C ASP A 90 16.85 3.28 -1.17
N ILE A 91 17.44 4.04 -0.25
CA ILE A 91 18.47 5.05 -0.55
C ILE A 91 19.74 4.38 -1.06
N GLU A 92 20.21 3.30 -0.41
CA GLU A 92 21.40 2.56 -0.82
C GLU A 92 21.28 1.93 -2.20
N ASN A 93 20.06 1.53 -2.58
CA ASN A 93 19.75 0.93 -3.88
C ASN A 93 19.29 1.96 -4.93
N ASP A 94 19.37 3.25 -4.64
CA ASP A 94 18.97 4.35 -5.53
C ASP A 94 17.53 4.16 -6.07
N LYS A 95 16.61 3.75 -5.18
CA LYS A 95 15.21 3.54 -5.52
C LYS A 95 14.41 4.83 -5.36
N ALA A 96 13.55 5.07 -6.34
CA ALA A 96 12.55 6.12 -6.20
C ALA A 96 11.49 5.71 -5.18
N THR A 97 11.19 6.59 -4.24
CA THR A 97 10.19 6.41 -3.19
C THR A 97 9.25 7.61 -3.13
N TYR A 98 8.10 7.45 -2.47
CA TYR A 98 7.19 8.59 -2.27
C TYR A 98 7.84 9.78 -1.57
N PRO A 99 8.60 9.59 -0.45
CA PRO A 99 9.32 10.70 0.18
C PRO A 99 10.36 11.36 -0.73
N HIS A 100 11.01 10.58 -1.61
CA HIS A 100 11.97 11.13 -2.58
C HIS A 100 11.29 12.05 -3.60
N ILE A 101 10.15 11.63 -4.16
CA ILE A 101 9.45 12.36 -5.24
C ILE A 101 8.62 13.54 -4.69
N LEU A 102 7.91 13.36 -3.58
CA LEU A 102 6.91 14.31 -3.08
C LEU A 102 7.30 15.00 -1.76
N GLY A 103 8.35 14.52 -1.11
CA GLY A 103 8.71 14.92 0.24
C GLY A 103 7.94 14.17 1.32
N MET A 104 8.50 14.12 2.52
CA MET A 104 8.02 13.32 3.65
C MET A 104 6.60 13.68 4.10
N GLU A 105 6.32 14.96 4.32
CA GLU A 105 5.01 15.41 4.83
C GLU A 105 3.87 15.10 3.85
N ARG A 106 4.10 15.29 2.56
CA ARG A 106 3.10 14.97 1.53
C ARG A 106 2.85 13.46 1.44
N SER A 107 3.89 12.66 1.56
CA SER A 107 3.77 11.20 1.59
C SER A 107 2.93 10.72 2.78
N LYS A 108 3.16 11.28 3.96
CA LYS A 108 2.36 11.00 5.17
C LYS A 108 0.90 11.42 5.02
N GLU A 109 0.64 12.56 4.41
CA GLU A 109 -0.71 13.04 4.12
C GLU A 109 -1.44 12.07 3.18
N ILE A 110 -0.83 11.73 2.03
CA ILE A 110 -1.41 10.80 1.06
C ILE A 110 -1.70 9.43 1.70
N SER A 111 -0.78 8.90 2.49
CA SER A 111 -1.00 7.62 3.19
C SER A 111 -2.20 7.67 4.13
N ARG A 112 -2.36 8.76 4.91
CA ARG A 112 -3.53 8.96 5.78
C ARG A 112 -4.83 9.07 5.00
N ASP A 113 -4.83 9.81 3.90
CA ASP A 113 -6.00 9.99 3.03
C ASP A 113 -6.44 8.67 2.41
N LEU A 114 -5.50 7.85 1.96
CA LEU A 114 -5.77 6.51 1.41
C LEU A 114 -6.39 5.60 2.46
N ILE A 115 -5.91 5.62 3.71
CA ILE A 115 -6.52 4.84 4.80
C ILE A 115 -7.92 5.35 5.13
N ALA A 116 -8.14 6.66 5.15
CA ALA A 116 -9.47 7.22 5.35
C ALA A 116 -10.45 6.78 4.25
N GLN A 117 -10.01 6.80 2.99
CA GLN A 117 -10.80 6.31 1.85
C GLN A 117 -11.04 4.80 1.94
N ALA A 118 -10.03 4.00 2.30
CA ALA A 118 -10.21 2.56 2.51
C ALA A 118 -11.32 2.29 3.54
N LYS A 119 -11.27 2.90 4.71
CA LYS A 119 -12.31 2.75 5.74
C LYS A 119 -13.69 3.16 5.24
N LYS A 120 -13.78 4.24 4.46
CA LYS A 120 -15.04 4.69 3.87
C LYS A 120 -15.61 3.68 2.90
N ASN A 121 -14.80 2.97 2.13
CA ASN A 121 -15.27 1.94 1.20
C ASN A 121 -16.04 0.80 1.88
N ILE A 122 -15.78 0.55 3.16
CA ILE A 122 -16.39 -0.54 3.93
C ILE A 122 -17.27 -0.05 5.09
N GLU A 123 -17.64 1.22 5.13
CA GLU A 123 -18.36 1.81 6.28
C GLU A 123 -19.71 1.15 6.57
N ASP A 124 -20.36 0.60 5.57
CA ASP A 124 -21.65 -0.10 5.64
C ASP A 124 -21.54 -1.64 5.82
N PHE A 125 -20.31 -2.18 5.94
CA PHE A 125 -20.13 -3.62 6.14
C PHE A 125 -20.34 -4.01 7.62
N GLU A 126 -21.07 -5.09 7.84
CA GLU A 126 -21.07 -5.77 9.14
C GLU A 126 -19.72 -6.46 9.39
N GLY A 127 -19.22 -6.43 10.62
CA GLY A 127 -17.94 -7.06 10.98
C GLY A 127 -16.69 -6.35 10.44
N LYS A 128 -16.80 -5.10 9.98
CA LYS A 128 -15.70 -4.29 9.44
C LYS A 128 -14.56 -3.99 10.41
N ASP A 129 -14.77 -4.15 11.71
CA ASP A 129 -13.85 -3.69 12.75
C ASP A 129 -12.44 -4.29 12.59
N PHE A 130 -12.33 -5.54 12.16
CA PHE A 130 -11.06 -6.17 11.87
C PHE A 130 -10.33 -5.46 10.71
N LEU A 131 -11.01 -5.17 9.62
CA LEU A 131 -10.43 -4.50 8.46
C LEU A 131 -10.08 -3.04 8.77
N ILE A 132 -10.89 -2.36 9.58
CA ILE A 132 -10.58 -1.01 10.09
C ILE A 132 -9.32 -1.05 10.95
N GLY A 133 -9.23 -1.99 11.90
CA GLY A 133 -8.05 -2.17 12.73
C GLY A 133 -6.79 -2.48 11.91
N LEU A 134 -6.91 -3.30 10.86
CA LEU A 134 -5.81 -3.58 9.94
C LEU A 134 -5.36 -2.30 9.18
N ALA A 135 -6.31 -1.49 8.72
CA ALA A 135 -6.01 -0.23 8.04
C ALA A 135 -5.30 0.76 8.98
N ASP A 136 -5.75 0.87 10.24
CA ASP A 136 -5.09 1.70 11.24
C ASP A 136 -3.68 1.21 11.58
N TYR A 137 -3.50 -0.11 11.66
CA TYR A 137 -2.19 -0.70 11.92
C TYR A 137 -1.17 -0.33 10.84
N VAL A 138 -1.58 -0.28 9.57
CA VAL A 138 -0.67 0.05 8.45
C VAL A 138 0.06 1.38 8.66
N ILE A 139 -0.65 2.41 9.15
CA ILE A 139 -0.06 3.75 9.37
C ILE A 139 0.49 3.96 10.79
N SER A 140 0.21 3.03 11.72
CA SER A 140 0.63 3.16 13.13
C SER A 140 1.82 2.25 13.51
N ARG A 141 2.25 1.35 12.62
CA ARG A 141 3.28 0.32 12.90
C ARG A 141 4.70 0.86 13.20
N ASN A 142 4.83 2.18 13.29
CA ASN A 142 6.09 2.88 13.64
C ASN A 142 6.20 3.28 15.09
N LYS A 143 5.23 2.92 15.91
CA LYS A 143 5.16 3.33 17.31
C LYS A 143 5.32 2.15 18.22
#